data_2af6b1d22056bf18733ac99fc52d5b96
#
_entry.id   2af6b1d22056bf18733ac99fc52d5b96
#
_cell.length_a   1.000
_cell.length_b   1.000
_cell.length_c   1.000
_cell.angle_alpha   90.00
_cell.angle_beta   90.00
_cell.angle_gamma   90.00
#
_symmetry.space_group_name_H-M   'P 1'
#
loop_
_entity.id
_entity.type
_entity.pdbx_description
1 polymer ?
#
loop_
_entity_poly.entity_id
_entity_poly.type
_entity_poly.pdbx_seq_one_letter_code
_entity_poly.pdbx_strand_id
1 'polypeptide(L)'
;TNGIEAPKRSSQPNKPMPACSSSERANIDALLSKLCSPDPEEQRSAAAELRLLAKRNAHNRLCIAEAGAIPLLLSLLSSSDLRTQEHAVTALLNLSIHEDNKASIMSSGAVPSVVHVLKNGSMEARENAAATLFSLSVVDEYKVMIGGTGAIPALVVLLSEGSQRGKKDAAAALF
;
A
#
# COMPACT_ATOMS: atom_id res chain seq x y z
N THR A 1 25.38 -3.06 47.07
CA THR A 1 24.31 -2.38 46.28
C THR A 1 24.81 -2.18 44.87
N ASN A 2 24.57 -3.16 43.99
CA ASN A 2 24.93 -3.10 42.59
C ASN A 2 23.72 -2.55 41.81
N GLY A 3 23.86 -1.30 41.33
CA GLY A 3 22.92 -0.72 40.39
C GLY A 3 23.14 -1.27 39.00
N ILE A 4 22.17 -1.97 38.45
CA ILE A 4 22.15 -2.39 37.04
C ILE A 4 21.60 -1.22 36.26
N GLU A 5 22.47 -0.49 35.54
CA GLU A 5 22.03 0.51 34.55
C GLU A 5 21.48 -0.22 33.34
N ALA A 6 20.22 0.08 32.97
CA ALA A 6 19.60 -0.35 31.73
C ALA A 6 20.28 0.32 30.53
N PRO A 7 20.48 -0.37 29.41
CA PRO A 7 21.11 0.24 28.24
C PRO A 7 20.18 1.30 27.63
N LYS A 8 20.64 2.55 27.62
CA LYS A 8 20.01 3.66 26.89
C LYS A 8 20.00 3.31 25.40
N ARG A 9 18.80 3.07 24.83
CA ARG A 9 18.62 3.07 23.37
C ARG A 9 19.01 4.46 22.87
N SER A 10 20.15 4.55 22.21
CA SER A 10 20.55 5.73 21.46
C SER A 10 19.65 5.82 20.23
N SER A 11 18.64 6.69 20.29
CA SER A 11 17.93 7.16 19.10
C SER A 11 18.91 8.01 18.29
N GLN A 12 19.57 7.40 17.30
CA GLN A 12 20.28 8.16 16.29
C GLN A 12 19.23 9.00 15.53
N PRO A 13 19.46 10.30 15.31
CA PRO A 13 18.58 11.10 14.48
C PRO A 13 18.53 10.48 13.09
N ASN A 14 17.32 10.22 12.58
CA ASN A 14 17.09 9.68 11.25
C ASN A 14 17.84 10.54 10.24
N LYS A 15 18.88 9.97 9.64
CA LYS A 15 19.58 10.62 8.54
C LYS A 15 18.55 10.79 7.40
N PRO A 16 18.38 12.02 6.86
CA PRO A 16 17.43 12.22 5.77
C PRO A 16 17.75 11.26 4.61
N MET A 17 16.72 10.63 4.07
CA MET A 17 16.90 9.72 2.94
C MET A 17 17.43 10.50 1.73
N PRO A 18 18.35 9.91 0.94
CA PRO A 18 18.87 10.59 -0.24
C PRO A 18 17.72 10.85 -1.23
N ALA A 19 17.80 11.92 -1.99
CA ALA A 19 16.86 12.20 -3.08
C ALA A 19 16.95 11.09 -4.13
N CYS A 20 15.85 10.88 -4.85
CA CYS A 20 15.79 9.93 -5.97
C CYS A 20 16.77 10.35 -7.07
N SER A 21 17.65 9.45 -7.49
CA SER A 21 18.60 9.73 -8.56
C SER A 21 17.88 9.90 -9.90
N SER A 22 18.53 10.60 -10.85
CA SER A 22 17.96 10.81 -12.19
C SER A 22 17.67 9.50 -12.92
N SER A 23 18.50 8.47 -12.74
CA SER A 23 18.30 7.17 -13.38
C SER A 23 17.15 6.38 -12.75
N GLU A 24 17.02 6.40 -11.43
CA GLU A 24 15.88 5.80 -10.72
C GLU A 24 14.59 6.49 -11.13
N ARG A 25 14.59 7.82 -11.15
CA ARG A 25 13.42 8.60 -11.58
C ARG A 25 13.02 8.28 -13.01
N ALA A 26 13.96 8.23 -13.95
CA ALA A 26 13.68 7.89 -15.34
C ALA A 26 13.08 6.49 -15.50
N ASN A 27 13.57 5.51 -14.72
CA ASN A 27 13.01 4.15 -14.72
C ASN A 27 11.57 4.15 -14.18
N ILE A 28 11.31 4.85 -13.08
CA ILE A 28 9.97 4.96 -12.52
C ILE A 28 9.03 5.67 -13.50
N ASP A 29 9.44 6.80 -14.09
CA ASP A 29 8.63 7.56 -15.04
C ASP A 29 8.26 6.70 -16.27
N ALA A 30 9.18 5.85 -16.75
CA ALA A 30 8.90 4.90 -17.82
C ALA A 30 7.82 3.86 -17.41
N LEU A 31 7.86 3.38 -16.18
CA LEU A 31 6.82 2.48 -15.64
C LEU A 31 5.48 3.18 -15.50
N LEU A 32 5.46 4.44 -15.01
CA LEU A 32 4.22 5.22 -14.91
C LEU A 32 3.59 5.45 -16.28
N SER A 33 4.39 5.70 -17.32
CA SER A 33 3.90 5.82 -18.69
C SER A 33 3.21 4.53 -19.16
N LYS A 34 3.76 3.36 -18.81
CA LYS A 34 3.15 2.07 -19.14
C LYS A 34 1.87 1.79 -18.33
N LEU A 35 1.72 2.32 -17.13
CA LEU A 35 0.45 2.23 -16.39
C LEU A 35 -0.69 2.95 -17.13
N CYS A 36 -0.38 3.97 -17.91
CA CYS A 36 -1.34 4.73 -18.72
C CYS A 36 -1.52 4.15 -20.14
N SER A 37 -0.80 3.09 -20.51
CA SER A 37 -0.92 2.45 -21.82
C SER A 37 -2.32 1.86 -22.02
N PRO A 38 -2.86 1.90 -23.26
CA PRO A 38 -4.07 1.16 -23.59
C PRO A 38 -3.88 -0.36 -23.65
N ASP A 39 -2.64 -0.83 -23.66
CA ASP A 39 -2.31 -2.26 -23.65
C ASP A 39 -2.38 -2.84 -22.23
N PRO A 40 -3.32 -3.79 -21.96
CA PRO A 40 -3.45 -4.42 -20.65
C PRO A 40 -2.20 -5.17 -20.18
N GLU A 41 -1.40 -5.71 -21.10
CA GLU A 41 -0.16 -6.42 -20.76
C GLU A 41 0.91 -5.45 -20.26
N GLU A 42 1.02 -4.27 -20.89
CA GLU A 42 1.94 -3.22 -20.42
C GLU A 42 1.53 -2.70 -19.06
N GLN A 43 0.22 -2.46 -18.84
CA GLN A 43 -0.29 -2.05 -17.53
C GLN A 43 0.01 -3.08 -16.45
N ARG A 44 -0.26 -4.34 -16.71
CA ARG A 44 -0.02 -5.45 -15.79
C ARG A 44 1.45 -5.58 -15.43
N SER A 45 2.31 -5.58 -16.45
CA SER A 45 3.76 -5.67 -16.28
C SER A 45 4.31 -4.51 -15.45
N ALA A 46 3.91 -3.29 -15.75
CA ALA A 46 4.35 -2.10 -15.03
C ALA A 46 3.88 -2.11 -13.56
N ALA A 47 2.62 -2.49 -13.30
CA ALA A 47 2.11 -2.61 -11.93
C ALA A 47 2.87 -3.69 -11.13
N ALA A 48 3.19 -4.81 -11.76
CA ALA A 48 4.00 -5.87 -11.14
C ALA A 48 5.41 -5.39 -10.79
N GLU A 49 6.06 -4.64 -11.68
CA GLU A 49 7.41 -4.12 -11.45
C GLU A 49 7.43 -3.05 -10.35
N LEU A 50 6.48 -2.10 -10.35
CA LEU A 50 6.34 -1.12 -9.29
C LEU A 50 6.09 -1.77 -7.92
N ARG A 51 5.25 -2.82 -7.87
CA ARG A 51 5.05 -3.64 -6.67
C ARG A 51 6.36 -4.19 -6.14
N LEU A 52 7.20 -4.76 -7.01
CA LEU A 52 8.49 -5.34 -6.65
C LEU A 52 9.50 -4.28 -6.19
N LEU A 53 9.55 -3.13 -6.88
CA LEU A 53 10.41 -2.02 -6.47
C LEU A 53 10.01 -1.47 -5.10
N ALA A 54 8.71 -1.25 -4.86
CA ALA A 54 8.20 -0.77 -3.58
C ALA A 54 8.45 -1.76 -2.43
N LYS A 55 8.47 -3.07 -2.72
CA LYS A 55 8.76 -4.12 -1.73
C LYS A 55 10.20 -4.06 -1.23
N ARG A 56 11.16 -3.66 -2.07
CA ARG A 56 12.60 -3.79 -1.79
C ARG A 56 13.08 -2.94 -0.62
N ASN A 57 12.78 -1.65 -0.61
CA ASN A 57 13.30 -0.74 0.42
C ASN A 57 12.46 0.54 0.56
N ALA A 58 12.73 1.30 1.62
CA ALA A 58 12.02 2.54 1.92
C ALA A 58 12.30 3.66 0.91
N HIS A 59 13.53 3.74 0.38
CA HIS A 59 13.91 4.72 -0.64
C HIS A 59 13.06 4.59 -1.91
N ASN A 60 12.91 3.37 -2.42
CA ASN A 60 12.06 3.11 -3.58
C ASN A 60 10.61 3.53 -3.34
N ARG A 61 10.07 3.29 -2.13
CA ARG A 61 8.70 3.69 -1.78
C ARG A 61 8.49 5.19 -1.87
N LEU A 62 9.46 5.98 -1.40
CA LEU A 62 9.41 7.43 -1.53
C LEU A 62 9.53 7.86 -2.99
N CYS A 63 10.53 7.39 -3.72
CA CYS A 63 10.73 7.74 -5.12
C CYS A 63 9.50 7.45 -5.99
N ILE A 64 8.85 6.31 -5.77
CA ILE A 64 7.65 5.91 -6.51
C ILE A 64 6.48 6.85 -6.18
N ALA A 65 6.27 7.17 -4.91
CA ALA A 65 5.22 8.08 -4.49
C ALA A 65 5.45 9.51 -4.99
N GLU A 66 6.67 10.03 -4.86
CA GLU A 66 7.09 11.36 -5.36
C GLU A 66 6.98 11.49 -6.89
N ALA A 67 7.12 10.38 -7.62
CA ALA A 67 6.91 10.35 -9.05
C ALA A 67 5.44 10.45 -9.47
N GLY A 68 4.49 10.35 -8.54
CA GLY A 68 3.05 10.43 -8.82
C GLY A 68 2.39 9.09 -9.11
N ALA A 69 2.95 7.98 -8.64
CA ALA A 69 2.40 6.64 -8.87
C ALA A 69 1.06 6.38 -8.18
N ILE A 70 0.80 7.01 -7.02
CA ILE A 70 -0.38 6.69 -6.19
C ILE A 70 -1.69 6.86 -6.96
N PRO A 71 -1.99 8.01 -7.60
CA PRO A 71 -3.24 8.15 -8.34
C PRO A 71 -3.39 7.15 -9.49
N LEU A 72 -2.30 6.82 -10.18
CA LEU A 72 -2.31 5.86 -11.28
C LEU A 72 -2.56 4.44 -10.79
N LEU A 73 -1.95 4.04 -9.68
CA LEU A 73 -2.22 2.74 -9.05
C LEU A 73 -3.66 2.65 -8.55
N LEU A 74 -4.21 3.74 -7.98
CA LEU A 74 -5.61 3.78 -7.55
C LEU A 74 -6.57 3.59 -8.72
N SER A 75 -6.30 4.17 -9.89
CA SER A 75 -7.14 3.97 -11.07
C SER A 75 -7.18 2.51 -11.53
N LEU A 76 -6.10 1.76 -11.33
CA LEU A 76 -6.02 0.34 -11.68
C LEU A 76 -6.77 -0.59 -10.70
N LEU A 77 -7.21 -0.10 -9.55
CA LEU A 77 -8.01 -0.90 -8.61
C LEU A 77 -9.40 -1.25 -9.15
N SER A 78 -9.88 -0.54 -10.16
CA SER A 78 -11.12 -0.85 -10.89
C SER A 78 -10.89 -1.63 -12.18
N SER A 79 -9.67 -2.09 -12.43
CA SER A 79 -9.35 -2.91 -13.61
C SER A 79 -10.17 -4.20 -13.64
N SER A 80 -10.67 -4.56 -14.82
CA SER A 80 -11.31 -5.86 -15.06
C SER A 80 -10.30 -7.00 -15.10
N ASP A 81 -9.03 -6.72 -15.34
CA ASP A 81 -7.95 -7.68 -15.20
C ASP A 81 -7.57 -7.88 -13.74
N LEU A 82 -7.93 -9.03 -13.18
CA LEU A 82 -7.71 -9.34 -11.76
C LEU A 82 -6.23 -9.31 -11.36
N ARG A 83 -5.32 -9.63 -12.28
CA ARG A 83 -3.89 -9.58 -12.01
C ARG A 83 -3.37 -8.15 -11.90
N THR A 84 -3.83 -7.27 -12.78
CA THR A 84 -3.52 -5.83 -12.69
C THR A 84 -4.04 -5.24 -11.39
N GLN A 85 -5.29 -5.53 -11.01
CA GLN A 85 -5.86 -5.10 -9.73
C GLN A 85 -5.04 -5.60 -8.54
N GLU A 86 -4.66 -6.87 -8.53
CA GLU A 86 -3.86 -7.49 -7.47
C GLU A 86 -2.48 -6.85 -7.35
N HIS A 87 -1.78 -6.61 -8.47
CA HIS A 87 -0.49 -5.93 -8.45
C HIS A 87 -0.61 -4.48 -7.97
N ALA A 88 -1.64 -3.77 -8.40
CA ALA A 88 -1.86 -2.38 -7.99
C ALA A 88 -2.15 -2.24 -6.49
N VAL A 89 -3.05 -3.05 -5.93
CA VAL A 89 -3.34 -2.99 -4.49
C VAL A 89 -2.13 -3.43 -3.66
N THR A 90 -1.35 -4.39 -4.12
CA THR A 90 -0.13 -4.83 -3.44
C THR A 90 0.97 -3.76 -3.51
N ALA A 91 1.08 -3.04 -4.63
CA ALA A 91 1.99 -1.89 -4.72
C ALA A 91 1.59 -0.79 -3.72
N LEU A 92 0.31 -0.46 -3.62
CA LEU A 92 -0.21 0.51 -2.64
C LEU A 92 0.03 0.06 -1.19
N LEU A 93 -0.15 -1.23 -0.89
CA LEU A 93 0.22 -1.80 0.40
C LEU A 93 1.69 -1.56 0.72
N ASN A 94 2.58 -1.89 -0.22
CA ASN A 94 4.01 -1.69 -0.03
C ASN A 94 4.36 -0.20 0.16
N LEU A 95 3.75 0.70 -0.61
CA LEU A 95 3.95 2.14 -0.46
C LEU A 95 3.47 2.65 0.90
N SER A 96 2.36 2.12 1.42
CA SER A 96 1.78 2.52 2.71
C SER A 96 2.64 2.18 3.93
N ILE A 97 3.65 1.32 3.77
CA ILE A 97 4.60 0.99 4.84
C ILE A 97 5.46 2.22 5.22
N HIS A 98 5.69 3.14 4.28
CA HIS A 98 6.40 4.37 4.56
C HIS A 98 5.45 5.43 5.12
N GLU A 99 5.81 6.02 6.28
CA GLU A 99 4.93 6.97 6.98
C GLU A 99 4.54 8.17 6.10
N ASP A 100 5.51 8.75 5.38
CA ASP A 100 5.28 9.93 4.55
C ASP A 100 4.30 9.66 3.38
N ASN A 101 4.19 8.40 2.96
CA ASN A 101 3.26 8.01 1.89
C ASN A 101 1.82 7.85 2.37
N LYS A 102 1.57 7.61 3.66
CA LYS A 102 0.23 7.40 4.20
C LYS A 102 -0.69 8.60 3.95
N ALA A 103 -0.17 9.81 4.21
CA ALA A 103 -0.92 11.04 3.97
C ALA A 103 -1.26 11.23 2.48
N SER A 104 -0.30 10.95 1.58
CA SER A 104 -0.51 11.03 0.13
C SER A 104 -1.54 10.00 -0.36
N ILE A 105 -1.52 8.78 0.16
CA ILE A 105 -2.50 7.73 -0.17
C ILE A 105 -3.90 8.17 0.30
N MET A 106 -4.03 8.64 1.54
CA MET A 106 -5.31 9.08 2.08
C MET A 106 -5.88 10.29 1.33
N SER A 107 -5.05 11.31 1.06
CA SER A 107 -5.47 12.53 0.34
C SER A 107 -5.84 12.26 -1.12
N SER A 108 -5.35 11.19 -1.71
CA SER A 108 -5.72 10.73 -3.05
C SER A 108 -7.08 10.00 -3.11
N GLY A 109 -7.79 9.89 -1.99
CA GLY A 109 -9.09 9.22 -1.94
C GLY A 109 -9.01 7.69 -2.06
N ALA A 110 -7.95 7.07 -1.52
CA ALA A 110 -7.68 5.65 -1.69
C ALA A 110 -8.71 4.73 -1.03
N VAL A 111 -9.31 5.12 0.11
CA VAL A 111 -10.10 4.22 0.94
C VAL A 111 -11.29 3.59 0.20
N PRO A 112 -12.14 4.33 -0.52
CA PRO A 112 -13.26 3.72 -1.27
C PRO A 112 -12.77 2.70 -2.31
N SER A 113 -11.69 2.98 -3.03
CA SER A 113 -11.13 2.09 -4.04
C SER A 113 -10.54 0.82 -3.42
N VAL A 114 -9.85 0.94 -2.28
CA VAL A 114 -9.32 -0.21 -1.54
C VAL A 114 -10.47 -1.06 -0.96
N VAL A 115 -11.53 -0.44 -0.45
CA VAL A 115 -12.73 -1.15 0.03
C VAL A 115 -13.44 -1.86 -1.12
N HIS A 116 -13.46 -1.29 -2.32
CA HIS A 116 -13.98 -1.96 -3.52
C HIS A 116 -13.21 -3.26 -3.80
N VAL A 117 -11.87 -3.24 -3.77
CA VAL A 117 -11.03 -4.43 -3.93
C VAL A 117 -11.27 -5.44 -2.81
N LEU A 118 -11.39 -4.97 -1.57
CA LEU A 118 -11.68 -5.83 -0.41
C LEU A 118 -12.99 -6.62 -0.59
N LYS A 119 -13.98 -6.03 -1.25
CA LYS A 119 -15.29 -6.67 -1.51
C LYS A 119 -15.28 -7.59 -2.73
N ASN A 120 -14.59 -7.20 -3.80
CA ASN A 120 -14.81 -7.75 -5.13
C ASN A 120 -13.55 -8.38 -5.77
N GLY A 121 -12.38 -8.23 -5.16
CA GLY A 121 -11.12 -8.72 -5.70
C GLY A 121 -10.95 -10.24 -5.59
N SER A 122 -9.84 -10.73 -6.16
CA SER A 122 -9.36 -12.09 -5.88
C SER A 122 -9.07 -12.25 -4.38
N MET A 123 -8.94 -13.47 -3.89
CA MET A 123 -8.63 -13.70 -2.47
C MET A 123 -7.35 -12.97 -2.07
N GLU A 124 -6.29 -13.06 -2.88
CA GLU A 124 -5.02 -12.37 -2.61
C GLU A 124 -5.19 -10.84 -2.62
N ALA A 125 -5.95 -10.29 -3.57
CA ALA A 125 -6.22 -8.86 -3.62
C ALA A 125 -7.03 -8.39 -2.40
N ARG A 126 -8.04 -9.14 -1.97
CA ARG A 126 -8.83 -8.86 -0.76
C ARG A 126 -7.97 -8.85 0.50
N GLU A 127 -7.08 -9.80 0.64
CA GLU A 127 -6.14 -9.88 1.76
C GLU A 127 -5.18 -8.68 1.77
N ASN A 128 -4.63 -8.33 0.61
CA ASN A 128 -3.75 -7.17 0.49
C ASN A 128 -4.50 -5.84 0.69
N ALA A 129 -5.77 -5.76 0.31
CA ALA A 129 -6.63 -4.60 0.62
C ALA A 129 -6.85 -4.46 2.14
N ALA A 130 -7.14 -5.55 2.85
CA ALA A 130 -7.24 -5.54 4.31
C ALA A 130 -5.94 -5.11 4.99
N ALA A 131 -4.80 -5.62 4.52
CA ALA A 131 -3.48 -5.23 5.03
C ALA A 131 -3.17 -3.74 4.75
N THR A 132 -3.63 -3.20 3.60
CA THR A 132 -3.50 -1.77 3.27
C THR A 132 -4.31 -0.92 4.25
N LEU A 133 -5.56 -1.28 4.52
CA LEU A 133 -6.40 -0.59 5.50
C LEU A 133 -5.79 -0.64 6.89
N PHE A 134 -5.26 -1.78 7.30
CA PHE A 134 -4.53 -1.89 8.57
C PHE A 134 -3.32 -0.96 8.62
N SER A 135 -2.49 -0.94 7.57
CA SER A 135 -1.32 -0.06 7.49
C SER A 135 -1.70 1.42 7.61
N LEU A 136 -2.81 1.84 7.01
CA LEU A 136 -3.30 3.21 7.10
C LEU A 136 -3.91 3.51 8.48
N SER A 137 -4.60 2.54 9.09
CA SER A 137 -5.27 2.69 10.40
C SER A 137 -4.32 2.81 11.59
N VAL A 138 -3.02 2.66 11.39
CA VAL A 138 -2.02 2.98 12.43
C VAL A 138 -2.06 4.46 12.81
N VAL A 139 -2.50 5.32 11.89
CA VAL A 139 -2.76 6.75 12.14
C VAL A 139 -4.20 6.89 12.63
N ASP A 140 -4.39 7.36 13.87
CA ASP A 140 -5.71 7.38 14.53
C ASP A 140 -6.76 8.21 13.77
N GLU A 141 -6.36 9.32 13.16
CA GLU A 141 -7.23 10.17 12.36
C GLU A 141 -7.84 9.43 11.16
N TYR A 142 -7.14 8.44 10.62
CA TYR A 142 -7.62 7.67 9.46
C TYR A 142 -8.61 6.58 9.84
N LYS A 143 -8.61 6.11 11.10
CA LYS A 143 -9.54 5.07 11.58
C LYS A 143 -11.01 5.45 11.37
N VAL A 144 -11.37 6.68 11.71
CA VAL A 144 -12.74 7.18 11.58
C VAL A 144 -13.14 7.23 10.09
N MET A 145 -12.25 7.73 9.24
CA MET A 145 -12.50 7.80 7.79
C MET A 145 -12.68 6.40 7.19
N ILE A 146 -11.82 5.46 7.56
CA ILE A 146 -11.88 4.07 7.08
C ILE A 146 -13.18 3.40 7.57
N GLY A 147 -13.52 3.54 8.84
CA GLY A 147 -14.73 2.95 9.43
C GLY A 147 -16.02 3.43 8.77
N GLY A 148 -16.07 4.67 8.31
CA GLY A 148 -17.24 5.27 7.63
C GLY A 148 -17.46 4.81 6.18
N THR A 149 -16.54 4.04 5.59
CA THR A 149 -16.59 3.68 4.15
C THR A 149 -17.18 2.31 3.84
N GLY A 150 -17.72 1.60 4.81
CA GLY A 150 -18.19 0.22 4.64
C GLY A 150 -17.05 -0.82 4.66
N ALA A 151 -15.87 -0.44 5.14
CA ALA A 151 -14.75 -1.35 5.33
C ALA A 151 -15.06 -2.43 6.37
N ILE A 152 -15.71 -2.08 7.48
CA ILE A 152 -15.96 -2.99 8.60
C ILE A 152 -16.75 -4.23 8.19
N PRO A 153 -17.92 -4.13 7.52
CA PRO A 153 -18.63 -5.33 7.05
C PRO A 153 -17.79 -6.20 6.10
N ALA A 154 -17.02 -5.58 5.21
CA ALA A 154 -16.18 -6.31 4.26
C ALA A 154 -15.01 -7.03 4.95
N LEU A 155 -14.41 -6.43 6.00
CA LEU A 155 -13.39 -7.08 6.83
C LEU A 155 -13.98 -8.26 7.61
N VAL A 156 -15.19 -8.14 8.13
CA VAL A 156 -15.89 -9.25 8.83
C VAL A 156 -16.12 -10.42 7.89
N VAL A 157 -16.51 -10.17 6.63
CA VAL A 157 -16.64 -11.23 5.62
C VAL A 157 -15.29 -11.92 5.37
N LEU A 158 -14.22 -11.14 5.18
CA LEU A 158 -12.88 -11.71 5.00
C LEU A 158 -12.39 -12.49 6.23
N LEU A 159 -12.75 -12.05 7.43
CA LEU A 159 -12.44 -12.75 8.68
C LEU A 159 -13.08 -14.15 8.73
N SER A 160 -14.26 -14.34 8.14
CA SER A 160 -14.95 -15.64 8.10
C SER A 160 -14.48 -16.51 6.91
N GLU A 161 -14.28 -15.93 5.73
CA GLU A 161 -14.07 -16.64 4.46
C GLU A 161 -12.61 -16.69 4.01
N GLY A 162 -11.76 -15.83 4.55
CA GLY A 162 -10.36 -15.66 4.11
C GLY A 162 -9.48 -16.87 4.40
N SER A 163 -8.30 -16.87 3.78
CA SER A 163 -7.21 -17.76 4.16
C SER A 163 -6.74 -17.46 5.60
N GLN A 164 -5.85 -18.27 6.14
CA GLN A 164 -5.21 -18.01 7.45
C GLN A 164 -4.58 -16.60 7.52
N ARG A 165 -3.92 -16.18 6.43
CA ARG A 165 -3.35 -14.85 6.32
C ARG A 165 -4.44 -13.77 6.26
N GLY A 166 -5.43 -13.95 5.40
CA GLY A 166 -6.53 -13.00 5.23
C GLY A 166 -7.33 -12.80 6.51
N LYS A 167 -7.58 -13.85 7.27
CA LYS A 167 -8.21 -13.77 8.60
C LYS A 167 -7.38 -12.96 9.57
N LYS A 168 -6.07 -13.15 9.58
CA LYS A 168 -5.14 -12.38 10.42
C LYS A 168 -5.14 -10.89 10.02
N ASP A 169 -5.04 -10.61 8.73
CA ASP A 169 -5.01 -9.23 8.22
C ASP A 169 -6.34 -8.52 8.47
N ALA A 170 -7.48 -9.20 8.28
CA ALA A 170 -8.80 -8.67 8.60
C ALA A 170 -8.98 -8.39 10.10
N ALA A 171 -8.55 -9.31 10.96
CA ALA A 171 -8.59 -9.11 12.41
C ALA A 171 -7.74 -7.92 12.83
N ALA A 172 -6.53 -7.79 12.28
CA ALA A 172 -5.65 -6.67 12.58
C ALA A 172 -6.25 -5.31 12.15
N ALA A 173 -6.93 -5.28 11.00
CA ALA A 173 -7.59 -4.05 10.51
C ALA A 173 -8.84 -3.67 11.31
N LEU A 174 -9.54 -4.63 11.93
CA LEU A 174 -10.72 -4.41 12.77
C LEU A 174 -10.36 -3.94 14.19
N PHE A 175 -9.17 -4.27 14.68
CA PHE A 175 -8.69 -3.91 16.02
C PHE A 175 -8.21 -2.47 16.10
#